data_07873d88d12746709d1a11c00349457b
#
_entry.id   07873d88d12746709d1a11c00349457b
#
_cell.length_a   1.000
_cell.length_b   1.000
_cell.length_c   1.000
_cell.angle_alpha   90.00
_cell.angle_beta   90.00
_cell.angle_gamma   90.00
#
_symmetry.space_group_name_H-M   'P 1'
#
loop_
_entity.id
_entity.type
_entity.pdbx_description
1 polymer ?
#
loop_
_entity_poly.entity_id
_entity_poly.type
_entity_poly.pdbx_seq_one_letter_code
_entity_poly.pdbx_strand_id
1 'polypeptide(L)'
;MSVERLLSDHVREEIDHWKARFPEGRQRSAVISALHAAQHENDGYLTPELMDAVAEYLDLPKIQVYEVATFYSMFQTKPVGRHNVAICTNISCMLRGADDVVAHCQKKLGIKLGESTEDGRIYLKKEEECLAAC
;
A
#
# COMPACT_ATOMS: atom_id res chain seq x y z
N MET A 1 4.74 -15.00 -17.60
CA MET A 1 3.95 -13.94 -18.28
C MET A 1 4.86 -12.74 -18.49
N SER A 2 4.80 -12.12 -19.66
CA SER A 2 5.64 -10.95 -19.91
C SER A 2 5.13 -9.76 -19.08
N VAL A 3 6.05 -8.93 -18.58
CA VAL A 3 5.79 -7.68 -17.84
C VAL A 3 4.75 -6.80 -18.54
N GLU A 4 4.74 -6.83 -19.87
CA GLU A 4 3.81 -6.08 -20.72
C GLU A 4 2.32 -6.40 -20.50
N ARG A 5 2.00 -7.54 -19.87
CA ARG A 5 0.62 -7.93 -19.56
C ARG A 5 0.18 -7.60 -18.15
N LEU A 6 1.12 -7.38 -17.23
CA LEU A 6 0.85 -7.14 -15.82
C LEU A 6 0.78 -5.65 -15.48
N LEU A 7 1.55 -4.83 -16.18
CA LEU A 7 1.51 -3.37 -16.04
C LEU A 7 0.81 -2.79 -17.26
N SER A 8 -0.31 -2.13 -17.07
CA SER A 8 -1.01 -1.41 -18.14
C SER A 8 -0.17 -0.26 -18.70
N ASP A 9 -0.55 0.24 -19.88
CA ASP A 9 0.11 1.40 -20.47
C ASP A 9 0.07 2.61 -19.53
N HIS A 10 -1.06 2.82 -18.86
CA HIS A 10 -1.24 3.90 -17.89
C HIS A 10 -0.27 3.80 -16.71
N VAL A 11 -0.12 2.62 -16.12
CA VAL A 11 0.84 2.41 -15.02
C VAL A 11 2.28 2.63 -15.49
N ARG A 12 2.62 2.17 -16.70
CA ARG A 12 3.95 2.38 -17.27
C ARG A 12 4.25 3.86 -17.52
N GLU A 13 3.31 4.60 -18.08
CA GLU A 13 3.44 6.05 -18.28
C GLU A 13 3.65 6.79 -16.95
N GLU A 14 2.92 6.40 -15.91
CA GLU A 14 3.08 6.98 -14.58
C GLU A 14 4.46 6.66 -13.98
N ILE A 15 4.93 5.42 -14.12
CA ILE A 15 6.28 5.04 -13.68
C ILE A 15 7.35 5.85 -14.42
N ASP A 16 7.23 5.99 -15.73
CA ASP A 16 8.19 6.76 -16.55
C ASP A 16 8.18 8.25 -16.18
N HIS A 17 7.01 8.81 -15.90
CA HIS A 17 6.88 10.17 -15.40
C HIS A 17 7.67 10.38 -14.09
N TRP A 18 7.59 9.42 -13.16
CA TRP A 18 8.34 9.51 -11.91
C TRP A 18 9.84 9.25 -12.10
N LYS A 19 10.21 8.29 -12.95
CA LYS A 19 11.63 8.05 -13.31
C LYS A 19 12.31 9.31 -13.83
N ALA A 20 11.62 10.05 -14.68
CA ALA A 20 12.15 11.28 -15.31
C ALA A 20 12.44 12.40 -14.29
N ARG A 21 11.93 12.32 -13.07
CA ARG A 21 12.19 13.29 -12.00
C ARG A 21 13.50 13.06 -11.23
N PHE A 22 14.13 11.93 -11.46
CA PHE A 22 15.36 11.55 -10.78
C PHE A 22 16.53 11.49 -11.75
N PRO A 23 17.77 11.71 -11.28
CA PRO A 23 18.96 11.59 -12.14
C PRO A 23 19.08 10.21 -12.77
N GLU A 24 19.74 10.14 -13.92
CA GLU A 24 20.07 8.88 -14.57
C GLU A 24 20.76 7.89 -13.61
N GLY A 25 20.38 6.63 -13.68
CA GLY A 25 20.86 5.58 -12.76
C GLY A 25 20.25 5.61 -11.35
N ARG A 26 19.26 6.48 -11.11
CA ARG A 26 18.54 6.58 -9.83
C ARG A 26 17.08 6.10 -9.90
N GLN A 27 16.78 5.18 -10.80
CA GLN A 27 15.42 4.61 -11.00
C GLN A 27 14.84 3.97 -9.73
N ARG A 28 15.67 3.53 -8.79
CA ARG A 28 15.20 3.03 -7.48
C ARG A 28 14.37 4.07 -6.72
N SER A 29 14.62 5.34 -6.92
CA SER A 29 13.86 6.42 -6.28
C SER A 29 12.38 6.47 -6.73
N ALA A 30 12.05 5.85 -7.83
CA ALA A 30 10.67 5.78 -8.35
C ALA A 30 9.87 4.57 -7.82
N VAL A 31 10.47 3.68 -7.00
CA VAL A 31 9.82 2.43 -6.55
C VAL A 31 8.52 2.68 -5.80
N ILE A 32 8.49 3.64 -4.88
CA ILE A 32 7.28 3.94 -4.09
C ILE A 32 6.14 4.38 -5.00
N SER A 33 6.39 5.29 -5.92
CA SER A 33 5.39 5.77 -6.87
C SER A 33 4.93 4.66 -7.83
N ALA A 34 5.85 3.83 -8.30
CA ALA A 34 5.54 2.68 -9.14
C ALA A 34 4.64 1.66 -8.45
N LEU A 35 4.93 1.35 -7.19
CA LEU A 35 4.10 0.45 -6.39
C LEU A 35 2.72 1.04 -6.10
N HIS A 36 2.62 2.35 -5.86
CA HIS A 36 1.31 3.01 -5.71
C HIS A 36 0.47 2.90 -6.97
N ALA A 37 1.03 3.17 -8.14
CA ALA A 37 0.32 3.06 -9.40
C ALA A 37 -0.16 1.63 -9.65
N ALA A 38 0.71 0.65 -9.46
CA ALA A 38 0.38 -0.77 -9.62
C ALA A 38 -0.70 -1.23 -8.62
N GLN A 39 -0.58 -0.84 -7.35
CA GLN A 39 -1.56 -1.18 -6.31
C GLN A 39 -2.92 -0.55 -6.58
N HIS A 40 -2.94 0.71 -7.03
CA HIS A 40 -4.19 1.41 -7.32
C HIS A 40 -4.98 0.73 -8.43
N GLU A 41 -4.31 0.27 -9.47
CA GLU A 41 -4.95 -0.43 -10.58
C GLU A 41 -5.37 -1.87 -10.23
N ASN A 42 -4.71 -2.50 -9.26
CA ASN A 42 -5.00 -3.87 -8.82
C ASN A 42 -5.85 -3.90 -7.53
N ASP A 43 -6.95 -3.18 -7.52
CA ASP A 43 -7.94 -3.20 -6.42
C ASP A 43 -7.37 -2.95 -5.01
N GLY A 44 -6.28 -2.20 -4.91
CA GLY A 44 -5.71 -1.75 -3.64
C GLY A 44 -4.72 -2.71 -2.98
N TYR A 45 -4.22 -3.71 -3.69
CA TYR A 45 -3.18 -4.59 -3.17
C TYR A 45 -2.15 -5.00 -4.23
N LEU A 46 -1.01 -5.51 -3.79
CA LEU A 46 0.11 -5.95 -4.62
C LEU A 46 0.24 -7.46 -4.58
N THR A 47 0.29 -8.10 -5.75
CA THR A 47 0.65 -9.51 -5.85
C THR A 47 2.15 -9.66 -6.03
N PRO A 48 2.73 -10.85 -5.73
CA PRO A 48 4.14 -11.12 -6.03
C PRO A 48 4.49 -10.85 -7.50
N GLU A 49 3.61 -11.22 -8.42
CA GLU A 49 3.81 -11.03 -9.87
C GLU A 49 3.85 -9.54 -10.24
N LEU A 50 3.01 -8.70 -9.61
CA LEU A 50 3.05 -7.25 -9.81
C LEU A 50 4.33 -6.63 -9.27
N MET A 51 4.77 -7.04 -8.09
CA MET A 51 6.03 -6.55 -7.51
C MET A 51 7.23 -6.95 -8.39
N ASP A 52 7.22 -8.18 -8.91
CA ASP A 52 8.22 -8.65 -9.87
C ASP A 52 8.21 -7.85 -11.16
N ALA A 53 7.01 -7.54 -11.69
CA ALA A 53 6.87 -6.73 -12.89
C ALA A 53 7.38 -5.28 -12.69
N VAL A 54 7.13 -4.68 -11.54
CA VAL A 54 7.68 -3.37 -11.19
C VAL A 54 9.21 -3.41 -11.11
N ALA A 55 9.77 -4.46 -10.49
CA ALA A 55 11.22 -4.63 -10.40
C ALA A 55 11.87 -4.76 -11.79
N GLU A 56 11.30 -5.57 -12.66
CA GLU A 56 11.78 -5.75 -14.03
C GLU A 56 11.67 -4.46 -14.84
N TYR A 57 10.55 -3.74 -14.73
CA TYR A 57 10.35 -2.47 -15.44
C TYR A 57 11.32 -1.37 -15.00
N LEU A 58 11.70 -1.35 -13.73
CA LEU A 58 12.67 -0.41 -13.15
C LEU A 58 14.13 -0.88 -13.27
N ASP A 59 14.37 -2.06 -13.83
CA ASP A 59 15.70 -2.70 -13.89
C ASP A 59 16.35 -2.79 -12.49
N LEU A 60 15.60 -3.33 -11.53
CA LEU A 60 16.02 -3.50 -10.15
C LEU A 60 15.95 -4.96 -9.72
N PRO A 61 16.83 -5.38 -8.79
CA PRO A 61 16.65 -6.67 -8.13
C PRO A 61 15.29 -6.75 -7.43
N LYS A 62 14.58 -7.85 -7.58
CA LYS A 62 13.23 -8.06 -6.99
C LYS A 62 13.20 -7.77 -5.49
N ILE A 63 14.24 -8.17 -4.76
CA ILE A 63 14.32 -7.94 -3.32
C ILE A 63 14.21 -6.48 -2.93
N GLN A 64 14.73 -5.56 -3.73
CA GLN A 64 14.66 -4.13 -3.46
C GLN A 64 13.23 -3.58 -3.56
N VAL A 65 12.40 -4.16 -4.41
CA VAL A 65 10.97 -3.82 -4.51
C VAL A 65 10.19 -4.44 -3.36
N TYR A 66 10.48 -5.71 -3.03
CA TYR A 66 9.87 -6.39 -1.88
C TYR A 66 10.17 -5.71 -0.54
N GLU A 67 11.40 -5.22 -0.35
CA GLU A 67 11.77 -4.44 0.85
C GLU A 67 10.85 -3.24 1.03
N VAL A 68 10.60 -2.49 -0.03
CA VAL A 68 9.72 -1.30 0.02
C VAL A 68 8.26 -1.69 0.24
N ALA A 69 7.76 -2.67 -0.50
CA ALA A 69 6.37 -3.11 -0.42
C ALA A 69 6.00 -3.68 0.96
N THR A 70 6.95 -4.33 1.64
CA THR A 70 6.72 -4.92 2.96
C THR A 70 7.07 -3.99 4.12
N PHE A 71 7.89 -2.97 3.90
CA PHE A 71 8.26 -2.01 4.93
C PHE A 71 7.19 -0.93 5.14
N TYR A 72 6.67 -0.35 4.07
CA TYR A 72 5.71 0.74 4.18
C TYR A 72 4.28 0.24 4.39
N SER A 73 3.63 0.74 5.43
CA SER A 73 2.29 0.32 5.85
C SER A 73 1.17 0.66 4.86
N MET A 74 1.41 1.57 3.92
CA MET A 74 0.47 1.94 2.87
C MET A 74 0.33 0.89 1.75
N PHE A 75 1.26 -0.05 1.67
CA PHE A 75 1.16 -1.15 0.71
C PHE A 75 0.51 -2.38 1.33
N GLN A 76 -0.39 -2.99 0.58
CA GLN A 76 -1.07 -4.23 0.97
C GLN A 76 -0.59 -5.37 0.09
N THR A 77 -0.14 -6.45 0.71
CA THR A 77 0.34 -7.67 -0.01
C THR A 77 -0.72 -8.78 -0.07
N LYS A 78 -1.93 -8.48 0.38
CA LYS A 78 -3.09 -9.37 0.38
C LYS A 78 -4.32 -8.59 -0.05
N PRO A 79 -5.32 -9.25 -0.64
CA PRO A 79 -6.60 -8.63 -0.91
C PRO A 79 -7.20 -8.00 0.36
N VAL A 80 -7.65 -6.76 0.25
CA VAL A 80 -8.24 -5.99 1.35
C VAL A 80 -9.54 -5.33 0.88
N GLY A 81 -10.34 -4.85 1.83
CA GLY A 81 -11.55 -4.10 1.52
C GLY A 81 -11.25 -2.81 0.73
N ARG A 82 -12.22 -2.39 -0.04
CA ARG A 82 -12.13 -1.24 -0.95
C ARG A 82 -11.71 0.07 -0.27
N HIS A 83 -12.19 0.29 0.95
CA HIS A 83 -11.88 1.47 1.75
C HIS A 83 -11.02 1.09 2.94
N ASN A 84 -9.84 1.64 2.99
CA ASN A 84 -8.88 1.42 4.05
C ASN A 84 -9.15 2.42 5.19
N VAL A 85 -9.55 1.92 6.34
CA VAL A 85 -9.77 2.73 7.54
C VAL A 85 -8.63 2.45 8.51
N ALA A 86 -7.71 3.38 8.61
CA ALA A 86 -6.56 3.31 9.52
C ALA A 86 -6.81 4.18 10.75
N ILE A 87 -6.57 3.62 11.95
CA ILE A 87 -6.74 4.30 13.22
C ILE A 87 -5.38 4.41 13.89
N CYS A 88 -4.90 5.65 14.06
CA CYS A 88 -3.68 5.90 14.80
C CYS A 88 -3.86 5.51 16.28
N THR A 89 -2.95 4.66 16.76
CA THR A 89 -2.90 4.24 18.17
C THR A 89 -1.57 4.61 18.83
N ASN A 90 -0.86 5.57 18.25
CA ASN A 90 0.41 6.05 18.79
C ASN A 90 0.16 6.84 20.10
N ILE A 91 1.23 7.15 20.80
CA ILE A 91 1.17 7.62 22.20
C ILE A 91 0.15 8.75 22.42
N SER A 92 0.19 9.81 21.63
CA SER A 92 -0.72 10.96 21.79
C SER A 92 -2.19 10.57 21.52
N CYS A 93 -2.46 9.81 20.48
CA CYS A 93 -3.82 9.34 20.19
C CYS A 93 -4.31 8.33 21.23
N MET A 94 -3.44 7.45 21.69
CA MET A 94 -3.75 6.50 22.77
C MET A 94 -4.17 7.24 24.04
N LEU A 95 -3.42 8.26 24.46
CA LEU A 95 -3.75 9.08 25.63
C LEU A 95 -5.08 9.84 25.48
N ARG A 96 -5.50 10.09 24.26
CA ARG A 96 -6.78 10.76 23.92
C ARG A 96 -7.94 9.80 23.69
N GLY A 97 -7.75 8.50 23.88
CA GLY A 97 -8.80 7.49 23.79
C GLY A 97 -8.85 6.72 22.48
N ALA A 98 -7.74 6.58 21.75
CA ALA A 98 -7.71 5.81 20.50
C ALA A 98 -8.14 4.35 20.67
N ASP A 99 -7.82 3.73 21.80
CA ASP A 99 -8.22 2.35 22.06
C ASP A 99 -9.74 2.17 22.13
N ASP A 100 -10.46 3.16 22.68
CA ASP A 100 -11.92 3.18 22.70
C ASP A 100 -12.49 3.34 21.28
N VAL A 101 -11.85 4.16 20.44
CA VAL A 101 -12.22 4.32 19.03
C VAL A 101 -12.04 3.00 18.27
N VAL A 102 -10.91 2.32 18.47
CA VAL A 102 -10.64 0.99 17.87
C VAL A 102 -11.72 -0.01 18.30
N ALA A 103 -12.00 -0.11 19.59
CA ALA A 103 -13.03 -1.01 20.12
C ALA A 103 -14.41 -0.71 19.53
N HIS A 104 -14.77 0.57 19.43
CA HIS A 104 -16.03 1.00 18.81
C HIS A 104 -16.11 0.59 17.33
N CYS A 105 -15.04 0.83 16.56
CA CYS A 105 -15.01 0.47 15.14
C CYS A 105 -15.11 -1.03 14.94
N GLN A 106 -14.38 -1.83 15.73
CA GLN A 106 -14.45 -3.29 15.65
C GLN A 106 -15.87 -3.79 15.94
N LYS A 107 -16.51 -3.25 16.96
CA LYS A 107 -17.88 -3.62 17.32
C LYS A 107 -18.88 -3.21 16.25
N LYS A 108 -18.76 -2.00 15.73
CA LYS A 108 -19.67 -1.46 14.71
C LYS A 108 -19.57 -2.20 13.38
N LEU A 109 -18.36 -2.57 12.96
CA LEU A 109 -18.10 -3.25 11.69
C LEU A 109 -18.18 -4.79 11.81
N GLY A 110 -18.17 -5.33 13.04
CA GLY A 110 -18.18 -6.77 13.27
C GLY A 110 -16.90 -7.49 12.82
N ILE A 111 -15.78 -6.76 12.77
CA ILE A 111 -14.47 -7.27 12.36
C ILE A 111 -13.39 -6.89 13.38
N LYS A 112 -12.25 -7.55 13.30
CA LYS A 112 -11.04 -7.21 14.07
C LYS A 112 -10.09 -6.35 13.25
N LEU A 113 -9.11 -5.76 13.93
CA LEU A 113 -7.99 -5.11 13.24
C LEU A 113 -7.28 -6.09 12.30
N GLY A 114 -7.01 -5.64 11.08
CA GLY A 114 -6.40 -6.46 10.03
C GLY A 114 -7.39 -7.31 9.22
N GLU A 115 -8.68 -7.13 9.45
CA GLU A 115 -9.74 -7.83 8.73
C GLU A 115 -10.55 -6.87 7.84
N SER A 116 -11.16 -7.45 6.82
CA SER A 116 -12.11 -6.74 5.95
C SER A 116 -13.54 -7.17 6.25
N THR A 117 -14.50 -6.28 6.02
CA THR A 117 -15.93 -6.62 6.10
C THR A 117 -16.30 -7.67 5.05
N GLU A 118 -17.31 -8.48 5.35
CA GLU A 118 -17.75 -9.58 4.49
C GLU A 118 -18.20 -9.10 3.09
N ASP A 119 -18.75 -7.88 3.02
CA ASP A 119 -19.13 -7.23 1.77
C ASP A 119 -17.94 -6.66 0.96
N GLY A 120 -16.72 -6.80 1.46
CA GLY A 120 -15.49 -6.32 0.82
C GLY A 120 -15.33 -4.79 0.77
N ARG A 121 -16.14 -4.05 1.52
CA ARG A 121 -16.12 -2.57 1.46
C ARG A 121 -15.06 -1.94 2.33
N ILE A 122 -14.86 -2.43 3.56
CA ILE A 122 -14.01 -1.79 4.55
C ILE A 122 -12.94 -2.77 5.02
N TYR A 123 -11.70 -2.30 5.01
CA TYR A 123 -10.57 -2.92 5.69
C TYR A 123 -10.20 -2.08 6.90
N LEU A 124 -10.26 -2.66 8.09
CA LEU A 124 -9.93 -1.98 9.33
C LEU A 124 -8.48 -2.26 9.70
N LYS A 125 -7.66 -1.22 9.63
CA LYS A 125 -6.22 -1.29 9.84
C LYS A 125 -5.82 -0.55 11.11
N LYS A 126 -4.93 -1.14 11.90
CA LYS A 126 -4.17 -0.42 12.91
C LYS A 126 -3.10 0.43 12.22
N GLU A 127 -3.09 1.72 12.45
CA GLU A 127 -2.01 2.58 11.99
C GLU A 127 -0.93 2.71 13.05
N GLU A 128 0.26 2.35 12.67
CA GLU A 128 1.44 2.38 13.55
C GLU A 128 2.21 3.69 13.43
N GLU A 129 2.03 4.41 12.34
CA GLU A 129 2.68 5.67 12.07
C GLU A 129 1.82 6.85 12.53
N CYS A 130 2.46 7.91 13.00
CA CYS A 130 1.76 9.12 13.41
C CYS A 130 1.15 9.82 12.19
N LEU A 131 -0.17 10.05 12.21
CA LEU A 131 -0.87 10.78 11.15
C LEU A 131 -0.85 12.31 11.36
N ALA A 132 -0.19 12.79 12.43
CA ALA A 132 -0.09 14.20 12.82
C ALA A 132 -1.46 14.91 12.94
N ALA A 133 -2.52 14.18 13.29
CA ALA A 133 -3.89 14.68 13.38
C ALA A 133 -4.51 14.49 14.78
N CYS A 134 -3.69 14.23 15.79
CA CYS A 134 -4.15 14.10 17.17
C CYS A 134 -4.50 15.48 17.79
#